data_2898b9f6118f7ffc3c0e2339eb65e3d3
#
_entry.id   2898b9f6118f7ffc3c0e2339eb65e3d3
#
_cell.length_a   1.000
_cell.length_b   1.000
_cell.length_c   1.000
_cell.angle_alpha   90.00
_cell.angle_beta   90.00
_cell.angle_gamma   90.00
#
_symmetry.space_group_name_H-M   'P 1'
#
loop_
_entity.id
_entity.type
_entity.pdbx_description
1 polymer ?
#
loop_
_entity_poly.entity_id
_entity_poly.type
_entity_poly.pdbx_seq_one_letter_code
_entity_poly.pdbx_strand_id
1 'polypeptide(L)' 'MTEILITGLHHDLSKKRSFVHFVWKSDSEKHLGLDVPFQCTPEDLLDEAKKALKALSDELASATVAMPS' A
#
# COMPACT_ATOMS: atom_id res chain seq x y z
N MET A 1 -19.46 1.42 3.12
CA MET A 1 -18.13 2.06 3.23
C MET A 1 -17.05 1.01 3.10
N THR A 2 -16.04 1.28 2.27
CA THR A 2 -14.94 0.33 2.07
C THR A 2 -13.95 0.40 3.22
N GLU A 3 -13.61 -0.77 3.77
CA GLU A 3 -12.62 -0.87 4.82
C GLU A 3 -11.44 -1.69 4.32
N ILE A 4 -10.23 -1.17 4.54
CA ILE A 4 -9.00 -1.81 4.11
C ILE A 4 -8.15 -2.09 5.35
N LEU A 5 -7.68 -3.32 5.46
CA LEU A 5 -6.90 -3.78 6.61
C LEU A 5 -5.43 -3.92 6.26
N ILE A 6 -4.57 -3.50 7.18
CA ILE A 6 -3.13 -3.75 7.07
C ILE A 6 -2.88 -5.17 7.55
N THR A 7 -2.33 -6.01 6.68
CA THR A 7 -2.07 -7.42 7.01
C THR A 7 -0.60 -7.73 7.23
N GLY A 8 0.29 -6.84 6.86
CA GLY A 8 1.70 -7.09 7.06
C GLY A 8 2.59 -5.91 6.71
N LEU A 9 3.77 -5.92 7.29
CA LEU A 9 4.84 -4.96 6.99
C LEU A 9 6.09 -5.76 6.70
N HIS A 10 6.69 -5.53 5.53
CA HIS A 10 7.86 -6.25 5.09
C HIS A 10 9.03 -5.28 4.88
N HIS A 11 10.21 -5.65 5.38
CA HIS A 11 11.43 -4.88 5.18
C HIS A 11 12.39 -5.67 4.31
N ASP A 12 12.80 -5.09 3.18
CA ASP A 12 13.81 -5.68 2.32
C ASP A 12 15.14 -4.99 2.61
N LEU A 13 15.99 -5.66 3.38
CA LEU A 13 17.23 -5.09 3.84
C LEU A 13 18.25 -4.92 2.71
N SER A 14 18.20 -5.77 1.70
CA SER A 14 19.15 -5.69 0.58
C SER A 14 18.87 -4.49 -0.32
N LYS A 15 17.59 -4.14 -0.50
CA LYS A 15 17.18 -3.01 -1.33
C LYS A 15 16.87 -1.76 -0.51
N LYS A 16 16.92 -1.88 0.82
CA LYS A 16 16.56 -0.81 1.76
C LYS A 16 15.18 -0.24 1.46
N ARG A 17 14.20 -1.13 1.31
CA ARG A 17 12.82 -0.78 1.03
C ARG A 17 11.90 -1.46 2.02
N SER A 18 10.80 -0.81 2.33
CA SER A 18 9.74 -1.40 3.14
C SER A 18 8.42 -1.33 2.40
N PHE A 19 7.59 -2.34 2.61
CA PHE A 19 6.27 -2.43 1.98
C PHE A 19 5.22 -2.72 3.03
N VAL A 20 4.06 -2.12 2.89
CA VAL A 20 2.91 -2.46 3.70
C VAL A 20 1.91 -3.20 2.82
N HIS A 21 1.36 -4.29 3.33
CA HIS A 21 0.36 -5.11 2.63
C HIS A 21 -1.02 -4.79 3.16
N PHE A 22 -1.96 -4.64 2.23
CA PHE A 22 -3.36 -4.35 2.53
C PHE A 22 -4.25 -5.43 1.94
N VAL A 23 -5.39 -5.66 2.59
CA VAL A 23 -6.44 -6.50 2.03
C VAL A 23 -7.78 -5.80 2.26
N TRP A 24 -8.70 -5.95 1.33
CA TRP A 24 -10.06 -5.43 1.51
C TRP A 24 -10.82 -6.32 2.48
N LYS A 25 -11.46 -5.72 3.46
CA LYS A 25 -12.22 -6.46 4.46
C LYS A 25 -13.37 -7.24 3.84
N SER A 26 -14.00 -6.68 2.82
CA SER A 26 -15.13 -7.29 2.13
C SER A 26 -14.73 -8.34 1.10
N ASP A 27 -13.45 -8.39 0.70
CA ASP A 27 -12.97 -9.30 -0.33
C ASP A 27 -11.50 -9.61 -0.10
N SER A 28 -11.24 -10.76 0.51
CA SER A 28 -9.87 -11.16 0.87
C SER A 28 -8.98 -11.48 -0.33
N GLU A 29 -9.57 -11.66 -1.51
CA GLU A 29 -8.80 -11.87 -2.73
C GLU A 29 -8.29 -10.55 -3.31
N LYS A 30 -8.85 -9.42 -2.88
CA LYS A 30 -8.45 -8.11 -3.33
C LYS A 30 -7.43 -7.54 -2.36
N HIS A 31 -6.21 -7.41 -2.84
CA HIS A 31 -5.10 -6.97 -2.00
C HIS A 31 -4.13 -6.10 -2.80
N LEU A 32 -3.28 -5.39 -2.09
CA LEU A 32 -2.22 -4.61 -2.73
C LEU A 32 -1.08 -4.35 -1.74
N GLY A 33 0.09 -4.04 -2.28
CA GLY A 33 1.25 -3.65 -1.49
C GLY A 33 1.76 -2.29 -1.94
N LEU A 34 2.16 -1.47 -0.98
CA LEU A 34 2.68 -0.14 -1.26
C LEU A 34 3.97 0.11 -0.51
N ASP A 35 4.84 0.91 -1.10
CA ASP A 35 6.09 1.30 -0.46
C ASP A 35 5.81 2.29 0.68
N VAL A 36 6.54 2.12 1.77
CA VAL A 36 6.57 3.06 2.90
C VAL A 36 8.02 3.36 3.22
N PRO A 37 8.32 4.37 4.07
CA PRO A 37 9.70 4.66 4.44
C PRO A 37 10.40 3.44 5.03
N PHE A 38 11.65 3.22 4.66
CA PHE A 38 12.41 2.06 5.10
C PHE A 38 12.47 1.99 6.62
N GLN A 39 12.17 0.82 7.17
CA GLN A 39 12.11 0.56 8.61
C GLN A 39 11.12 1.46 9.35
N CYS A 40 10.03 1.82 8.68
CA CYS A 40 8.92 2.53 9.30
C CYS A 40 8.51 1.83 10.60
N THR A 41 8.35 2.59 11.67
CA THR A 41 7.97 2.01 12.97
C THR A 41 6.49 1.65 12.99
N PRO A 42 6.09 0.67 13.81
CA PRO A 42 4.66 0.36 13.96
C PRO A 42 3.81 1.56 14.39
N GLU A 43 4.40 2.49 15.14
CA GLU A 43 3.70 3.70 15.58
C GLU A 43 3.36 4.62 14.42
N ASP A 44 4.24 4.71 13.44
CA ASP A 44 4.05 5.56 12.27
C ASP A 44 3.37 4.83 11.11
N LEU A 45 3.25 3.51 11.20
CA LEU A 45 2.77 2.69 10.09
C LEU A 45 1.41 3.13 9.58
N LEU A 46 0.47 3.41 10.47
CA LEU A 46 -0.88 3.81 10.05
C LEU A 46 -0.85 5.11 9.25
N ASP A 47 -0.10 6.11 9.73
CA ASP A 47 0.00 7.39 9.04
C ASP A 47 0.70 7.24 7.69
N GLU A 48 1.80 6.49 7.65
CA GLU A 48 2.52 6.26 6.40
C GLU A 48 1.70 5.45 5.41
N ALA A 49 0.92 4.48 5.90
CA ALA A 49 0.02 3.71 5.05
C ALA A 49 -1.05 4.61 4.43
N LYS A 50 -1.63 5.51 5.21
CA LYS A 50 -2.63 6.46 4.71
C LYS A 50 -2.04 7.39 3.65
N LYS A 51 -0.82 7.86 3.86
CA LYS A 51 -0.13 8.69 2.87
C LYS A 51 0.12 7.92 1.57
N ALA A 52 0.55 6.67 1.68
CA ALA A 52 0.79 5.84 0.50
C ALA A 52 -0.49 5.58 -0.28
N LEU A 53 -1.59 5.31 0.43
CA LEU A 53 -2.90 5.10 -0.21
C LEU A 53 -3.40 6.36 -0.90
N LYS A 54 -3.21 7.53 -0.28
CA LYS A 54 -3.60 8.79 -0.89
C LYS A 54 -2.79 9.06 -2.15
N ALA A 55 -1.48 8.83 -2.10
CA ALA A 55 -0.62 9.01 -3.26
C ALA A 55 -1.03 8.09 -4.41
N LEU A 56 -1.36 6.83 -4.09
CA LEU A 56 -1.85 5.89 -5.09
C LEU A 56 -3.19 6.34 -5.67
N SER A 57 -4.09 6.82 -4.83
CA SER A 57 -5.40 7.33 -5.28
C SER A 57 -5.22 8.50 -6.24
N ASP A 58 -4.35 9.44 -5.92
CA ASP A 58 -4.07 10.59 -6.78
C ASP A 58 -3.45 10.14 -8.11
N GLU A 59 -2.53 9.17 -8.07
CA GLU A 59 -1.93 8.61 -9.27
C GLU A 59 -2.97 7.93 -10.15
N LEU A 60 -3.84 7.11 -9.56
CA LEU A 60 -4.87 6.39 -10.30
C LEU A 60 -5.92 7.32 -10.89
N ALA A 61 -6.21 8.43 -10.21
CA ALA A 61 -7.17 9.41 -10.70
C ALA A 61 -6.73 10.05 -12.01
N SER A 62 -5.41 10.13 -12.24
CA SER A 62 -4.86 10.70 -13.47
C SER A 62 -4.32 9.65 -14.44
N ALA A 63 -4.40 8.37 -14.08
CA ALA A 63 -3.85 7.29 -14.89
C ALA A 63 -4.75 6.95 -16.08
N THR A 64 -4.12 6.53 -17.16
CA THR A 64 -4.82 5.99 -18.33
C THR A 64 -4.76 4.48 -18.26
N VAL A 65 -5.92 3.83 -18.34
CA VAL A 65 -5.99 2.37 -18.39
C VAL A 65 -5.95 1.94 -19.84
N ALA A 66 -5.03 1.03 -20.16
CA ALA A 66 -4.85 0.56 -21.53
C ALA A 66 -4.61 -0.94 -21.55
N MET A 67 -4.99 -1.58 -22.65
CA MET A 67 -4.68 -2.98 -22.85
C MET A 67 -3.24 -3.11 -23.39
N PRO A 68 -2.49 -4.14 -22.94
CA PRO A 68 -1.17 -4.37 -23.50
C PRO A 68 -1.30 -4.79 -24.98
N SER A 69 -0.39 -4.30 -25.78
CA SER A 69 -0.40 -4.60 -27.20
C SER A 69 0.65 -5.62 -27.58
#